data_339291b45813fdbc7ced28118b5d15e0
#
_entry.id   339291b45813fdbc7ced28118b5d15e0
#
_cell.length_a   1.000
_cell.length_b   1.000
_cell.length_c   1.000
_cell.angle_alpha   90.00
_cell.angle_beta   90.00
_cell.angle_gamma   90.00
#
_symmetry.space_group_name_H-M   'P 1'
#
loop_
_entity.id
_entity.type
_entity.pdbx_description
1 polymer ?
#
loop_
_entity_poly.entity_id
_entity_poly.type
_entity_poly.pdbx_seq_one_letter_code
_entity_poly.pdbx_strand_id
1 'polypeptide(L)'
;RIISAAVCFSIICMSFVLPSAAEITADIADSAVDVNFAKALQLSLYFYDANKCGSGITGGNLEWRGDCHTEDAEVPLIPMGEDFKGTNLSQEFINEHRKILDPDGNGTIDVSGGMHDAGDHVKFCLPGSYAASTVGWGYYEFRDAYADSGQQWHVEDILHWFNDYYLKCTYFDENGDVLAFCYQVGEGNIDHNYWNAPELQNESLLNFARPAYF
;
A
#
# COMPACT_ATOMS: atom_id res chain seq x y z
N ARG A 1 -44.33 51.95 -16.97
CA ARG A 1 -44.17 51.15 -18.22
C ARG A 1 -42.90 50.32 -18.09
N ILE A 2 -43.11 49.08 -17.80
CA ILE A 2 -42.03 48.02 -17.64
C ILE A 2 -41.99 47.33 -18.99
N ILE A 3 -40.83 47.35 -19.61
CA ILE A 3 -40.54 46.57 -20.83
C ILE A 3 -39.81 45.35 -20.38
N SER A 4 -40.50 44.20 -20.45
CA SER A 4 -39.90 42.88 -20.28
C SER A 4 -39.11 42.50 -21.52
N ALA A 5 -37.79 42.32 -21.40
CA ALA A 5 -36.98 41.69 -22.43
C ALA A 5 -36.94 40.19 -22.16
N ALA A 6 -37.60 39.42 -23.01
CA ALA A 6 -37.50 37.96 -23.03
C ALA A 6 -36.16 37.58 -23.70
N VAL A 7 -35.23 37.02 -22.95
CA VAL A 7 -34.03 36.44 -23.50
C VAL A 7 -34.35 34.99 -23.89
N CYS A 8 -34.45 34.74 -25.19
CA CYS A 8 -34.50 33.38 -25.73
C CYS A 8 -33.12 32.73 -25.59
N PHE A 9 -33.02 31.80 -24.67
CA PHE A 9 -31.89 30.89 -24.61
C PHE A 9 -32.10 29.79 -25.66
N SER A 10 -31.39 29.91 -26.78
CA SER A 10 -31.31 28.82 -27.77
C SER A 10 -30.35 27.79 -27.23
N ILE A 11 -30.86 26.67 -26.67
CA ILE A 11 -30.09 25.49 -26.33
C ILE A 11 -29.72 24.82 -27.65
N ILE A 12 -28.46 24.98 -28.07
CA ILE A 12 -27.88 24.15 -29.13
C ILE A 12 -27.63 22.77 -28.51
N CYS A 13 -28.56 21.84 -28.71
CA CYS A 13 -28.30 20.42 -28.47
C CYS A 13 -27.26 19.98 -29.50
N MET A 14 -25.97 20.02 -29.14
CA MET A 14 -24.97 19.23 -29.83
C MET A 14 -25.27 17.76 -29.49
N SER A 15 -25.90 17.06 -30.42
CA SER A 15 -26.03 15.62 -30.36
C SER A 15 -24.64 15.04 -30.54
N PHE A 16 -23.96 14.72 -29.43
CA PHE A 16 -22.79 13.86 -29.47
C PHE A 16 -23.31 12.47 -29.88
N VAL A 17 -23.15 12.12 -31.15
CA VAL A 17 -23.32 10.75 -31.59
C VAL A 17 -22.11 9.99 -31.01
N LEU A 18 -22.35 9.28 -29.92
CA LEU A 18 -21.37 8.31 -29.43
C LEU A 18 -21.28 7.17 -30.47
N PRO A 19 -20.08 6.80 -30.92
CA PRO A 19 -19.91 5.66 -31.82
C PRO A 19 -20.53 4.41 -31.19
N SER A 20 -21.17 3.60 -32.01
CA SER A 20 -21.75 2.34 -31.53
C SER A 20 -20.66 1.40 -31.02
N ALA A 21 -21.00 0.51 -30.09
CA ALA A 21 -20.02 -0.50 -29.61
C ALA A 21 -19.40 -1.31 -30.75
N ALA A 22 -20.12 -1.48 -31.86
CA ALA A 22 -19.61 -2.15 -33.05
C ALA A 22 -18.59 -1.31 -33.83
N GLU A 23 -18.74 0.03 -33.86
CA GLU A 23 -17.74 0.94 -34.48
C GLU A 23 -16.48 1.02 -33.62
N ILE A 24 -16.62 1.06 -32.28
CA ILE A 24 -15.48 1.02 -31.35
C ILE A 24 -14.72 -0.31 -31.49
N THR A 25 -15.43 -1.44 -31.62
CA THR A 25 -14.78 -2.75 -31.82
C THR A 25 -14.14 -2.89 -33.19
N ALA A 26 -14.69 -2.27 -34.25
CA ALA A 26 -14.09 -2.26 -35.58
C ALA A 26 -12.80 -1.43 -35.64
N ASP A 27 -12.79 -0.24 -35.03
CA ASP A 27 -11.58 0.61 -34.93
C ASP A 27 -10.47 -0.05 -34.07
N ILE A 28 -10.84 -0.81 -33.02
CA ILE A 28 -9.87 -1.58 -32.23
C ILE A 28 -9.34 -2.78 -33.04
N ALA A 29 -10.15 -3.39 -33.89
CA ALA A 29 -9.73 -4.52 -34.72
C ALA A 29 -8.83 -4.13 -35.90
N ASP A 30 -8.94 -2.90 -36.42
CA ASP A 30 -8.13 -2.40 -37.54
C ASP A 30 -6.82 -1.77 -37.08
N SER A 31 -6.70 -1.34 -35.83
CA SER A 31 -5.45 -1.03 -35.15
C SER A 31 -5.02 -2.24 -34.31
N ALA A 32 -4.54 -3.30 -34.93
CA ALA A 32 -3.88 -4.39 -34.23
C ALA A 32 -2.58 -3.85 -33.57
N VAL A 33 -2.71 -3.08 -32.49
CA VAL A 33 -1.64 -2.87 -31.54
C VAL A 33 -1.35 -4.24 -30.97
N ASP A 34 -0.21 -4.80 -31.32
CA ASP A 34 0.26 -6.06 -30.75
C ASP A 34 0.48 -5.82 -29.24
N VAL A 35 -0.57 -6.03 -28.46
CA VAL A 35 -0.55 -5.80 -27.00
C VAL A 35 0.17 -6.96 -26.35
N ASN A 36 1.38 -6.73 -25.89
CA ASN A 36 2.12 -7.73 -25.13
C ASN A 36 1.59 -7.80 -23.69
N PHE A 37 0.58 -8.65 -23.47
CA PHE A 37 -0.04 -8.83 -22.16
C PHE A 37 0.91 -9.42 -21.11
N ALA A 38 1.88 -10.27 -21.50
CA ALA A 38 2.87 -10.79 -20.58
C ALA A 38 3.75 -9.65 -20.03
N LYS A 39 4.16 -8.71 -20.90
CA LYS A 39 4.88 -7.51 -20.47
C LYS A 39 4.00 -6.58 -19.61
N ALA A 40 2.73 -6.44 -19.94
CA ALA A 40 1.79 -5.64 -19.15
C ALA A 40 1.63 -6.23 -17.75
N LEU A 41 1.50 -7.55 -17.62
CA LEU A 41 1.48 -8.25 -16.34
C LEU A 41 2.76 -7.98 -15.54
N GLN A 42 3.93 -8.17 -16.15
CA GLN A 42 5.21 -7.90 -15.50
C GLN A 42 5.30 -6.45 -14.99
N LEU A 43 4.94 -5.47 -15.82
CA LEU A 43 4.98 -4.06 -15.42
C LEU A 43 4.00 -3.75 -14.28
N SER A 44 2.85 -4.42 -14.23
CA SER A 44 1.90 -4.28 -13.13
C SER A 44 2.44 -4.84 -11.80
N LEU A 45 3.25 -5.89 -11.85
CA LEU A 45 3.90 -6.43 -10.65
C LEU A 45 5.01 -5.51 -10.13
N TYR A 46 5.75 -4.82 -11.00
CA TYR A 46 6.73 -3.81 -10.57
C TYR A 46 6.13 -2.65 -9.80
N PHE A 47 4.84 -2.39 -9.94
CA PHE A 47 4.15 -1.44 -9.07
C PHE A 47 4.27 -1.84 -7.59
N TYR A 48 4.13 -3.11 -7.28
CA TYR A 48 4.28 -3.61 -5.90
C TYR A 48 5.73 -3.53 -5.42
N ASP A 49 6.70 -3.86 -6.28
CA ASP A 49 8.12 -3.66 -5.92
C ASP A 49 8.43 -2.19 -5.61
N ALA A 50 7.83 -1.27 -6.37
CA ALA A 50 8.00 0.17 -6.15
C ALA A 50 7.42 0.63 -4.79
N ASN A 51 6.44 -0.07 -4.25
CA ASN A 51 5.80 0.26 -2.99
C ASN A 51 6.33 -0.53 -1.78
N LYS A 52 7.28 -1.46 -1.96
CA LYS A 52 7.90 -2.18 -0.84
C LYS A 52 8.52 -1.21 0.18
N CYS A 53 8.36 -1.52 1.45
CA CYS A 53 8.90 -0.79 2.60
C CYS A 53 9.78 -1.72 3.45
N GLY A 54 10.78 -1.18 4.14
CA GLY A 54 11.65 -1.92 5.03
C GLY A 54 13.03 -2.19 4.44
N SER A 55 13.68 -3.24 4.92
CA SER A 55 14.99 -3.72 4.47
C SER A 55 14.86 -4.83 3.43
N GLY A 56 15.92 -5.05 2.64
CA GLY A 56 15.98 -6.08 1.59
C GLY A 56 15.42 -5.63 0.24
N ILE A 57 15.23 -4.34 0.04
CA ILE A 57 14.76 -3.73 -1.22
C ILE A 57 15.96 -3.39 -2.11
N THR A 58 17.04 -2.92 -1.52
CA THR A 58 18.27 -2.56 -2.23
C THR A 58 18.82 -3.74 -3.03
N GLY A 59 19.04 -3.54 -4.32
CA GLY A 59 19.51 -4.60 -5.23
C GLY A 59 18.42 -5.55 -5.72
N GLY A 60 17.15 -5.23 -5.46
CA GLY A 60 15.99 -5.96 -5.96
C GLY A 60 15.65 -5.63 -7.43
N ASN A 61 14.38 -5.84 -7.78
CA ASN A 61 13.91 -5.72 -9.17
C ASN A 61 13.97 -4.30 -9.74
N LEU A 62 14.02 -3.27 -8.91
CA LEU A 62 14.07 -1.86 -9.29
C LEU A 62 15.36 -1.22 -8.79
N GLU A 63 16.29 -0.95 -9.70
CA GLU A 63 17.62 -0.38 -9.36
C GLU A 63 17.56 0.99 -8.65
N TRP A 64 16.46 1.72 -8.83
CA TRP A 64 16.24 3.04 -8.21
C TRP A 64 15.59 2.99 -6.84
N ARG A 65 15.16 1.80 -6.37
CA ARG A 65 14.63 1.60 -5.03
C ARG A 65 15.71 1.08 -4.09
N GLY A 66 15.63 1.53 -2.85
CA GLY A 66 16.48 1.12 -1.74
C GLY A 66 15.70 0.82 -0.47
N ASP A 67 16.42 0.37 0.54
CA ASP A 67 15.86 0.17 1.87
C ASP A 67 15.35 1.50 2.43
N CYS A 68 14.19 1.48 3.08
CA CYS A 68 13.54 2.66 3.63
C CYS A 68 12.77 2.31 4.90
N HIS A 69 12.57 3.29 5.78
CA HIS A 69 11.81 3.13 7.03
C HIS A 69 12.24 1.88 7.83
N THR A 70 13.54 1.63 7.90
CA THR A 70 14.09 0.51 8.66
C THR A 70 13.88 0.69 10.16
N GLU A 71 13.70 1.94 10.61
CA GLU A 71 13.32 2.33 11.96
C GLU A 71 11.94 1.83 12.40
N ASP A 72 11.07 1.43 11.48
CA ASP A 72 9.81 0.73 11.80
C ASP A 72 10.05 -0.62 12.52
N ALA A 73 11.30 -1.10 12.57
CA ALA A 73 11.70 -2.26 13.36
C ALA A 73 11.83 -1.95 14.88
N GLU A 74 11.86 -0.69 15.26
CA GLU A 74 12.14 -0.24 16.63
C GLU A 74 11.12 0.82 17.10
N VAL A 75 9.84 0.68 16.73
CA VAL A 75 8.79 1.60 17.19
C VAL A 75 8.62 1.48 18.70
N PRO A 76 8.75 2.59 19.48
CA PRO A 76 8.65 2.53 20.92
C PRO A 76 7.29 1.97 21.39
N LEU A 77 7.32 0.99 22.29
CA LEU A 77 6.11 0.40 22.88
C LEU A 77 5.66 1.25 24.09
N ILE A 78 5.18 2.43 23.79
CA ILE A 78 4.62 3.40 24.73
C ILE A 78 3.33 4.00 24.15
N PRO A 79 2.41 4.51 24.98
CA PRO A 79 1.31 5.32 24.49
C PRO A 79 1.81 6.54 23.74
N MET A 80 1.25 6.77 22.54
CA MET A 80 1.62 7.88 21.68
C MET A 80 1.26 9.22 22.29
N GLY A 81 2.23 10.16 22.28
CA GLY A 81 2.05 11.55 22.67
C GLY A 81 1.75 12.49 21.50
N GLU A 82 1.85 13.79 21.73
CA GLU A 82 1.65 14.83 20.70
C GLU A 82 2.75 14.81 19.62
N ASP A 83 3.87 14.17 19.89
CA ASP A 83 4.99 13.97 18.96
C ASP A 83 4.81 12.77 18.02
N PHE A 84 3.67 12.08 18.11
CA PHE A 84 3.36 10.89 17.33
C PHE A 84 4.42 9.77 17.43
N LYS A 85 5.08 9.64 18.59
CA LYS A 85 5.98 8.51 18.86
C LYS A 85 5.27 7.45 19.68
N GLY A 86 5.48 6.19 19.30
CA GLY A 86 4.90 5.06 20.01
C GLY A 86 3.64 4.51 19.34
N THR A 87 2.67 4.09 20.15
CA THR A 87 1.46 3.37 19.69
C THR A 87 0.18 4.00 20.23
N ASN A 88 -0.98 3.72 19.63
CA ASN A 88 -2.28 4.11 20.18
C ASN A 88 -2.76 3.19 21.32
N LEU A 89 -1.96 2.21 21.73
CA LEU A 89 -2.27 1.34 22.86
C LEU A 89 -2.20 2.10 24.20
N SER A 90 -3.06 1.75 25.14
CA SER A 90 -2.99 2.31 26.49
C SER A 90 -1.80 1.72 27.27
N GLN A 91 -1.30 2.46 28.25
CA GLN A 91 -0.23 1.97 29.14
C GLN A 91 -0.66 0.72 29.91
N GLU A 92 -1.92 0.61 30.25
CA GLU A 92 -2.50 -0.55 30.95
C GLU A 92 -2.42 -1.79 30.05
N PHE A 93 -2.89 -1.70 28.81
CA PHE A 93 -2.83 -2.79 27.84
C PHE A 93 -1.37 -3.23 27.57
N ILE A 94 -0.47 -2.27 27.37
CA ILE A 94 0.96 -2.56 27.17
C ILE A 94 1.53 -3.32 28.37
N ASN A 95 1.22 -2.89 29.60
CA ASN A 95 1.73 -3.54 30.80
C ASN A 95 1.19 -4.95 30.98
N GLU A 96 -0.10 -5.15 30.70
CA GLU A 96 -0.77 -6.45 30.81
C GLU A 96 -0.21 -7.46 29.80
N HIS A 97 0.03 -7.01 28.56
CA HIS A 97 0.41 -7.89 27.44
C HIS A 97 1.88 -7.74 27.00
N ARG A 98 2.72 -7.11 27.83
CA ARG A 98 4.13 -6.81 27.50
C ARG A 98 4.91 -8.02 26.98
N LYS A 99 4.73 -9.19 27.59
CA LYS A 99 5.45 -10.41 27.19
C LYS A 99 5.13 -10.88 25.75
N ILE A 100 3.95 -10.51 25.25
CA ILE A 100 3.49 -10.85 23.90
C ILE A 100 3.93 -9.77 22.94
N LEU A 101 3.79 -8.50 23.33
CA LEU A 101 4.10 -7.35 22.48
C LEU A 101 5.62 -7.09 22.35
N ASP A 102 6.38 -7.40 23.39
CA ASP A 102 7.83 -7.13 23.54
C ASP A 102 8.51 -8.34 24.19
N PRO A 103 8.62 -9.47 23.46
CA PRO A 103 9.11 -10.72 24.02
C PRO A 103 10.61 -10.71 24.36
N ASP A 104 11.40 -9.87 23.73
CA ASP A 104 12.84 -9.69 23.98
C ASP A 104 13.13 -8.60 25.03
N GLY A 105 12.12 -7.82 25.44
CA GLY A 105 12.21 -6.84 26.52
C GLY A 105 13.00 -5.58 26.14
N ASN A 106 13.12 -5.26 24.86
CA ASN A 106 13.88 -4.09 24.40
C ASN A 106 13.06 -2.77 24.47
N GLY A 107 11.75 -2.87 24.71
CA GLY A 107 10.85 -1.72 24.82
C GLY A 107 10.32 -1.20 23.49
N THR A 108 10.48 -1.98 22.41
CA THR A 108 10.01 -1.62 21.06
C THR A 108 9.19 -2.74 20.44
N ILE A 109 8.55 -2.43 19.32
CA ILE A 109 7.88 -3.42 18.46
C ILE A 109 8.46 -3.32 17.05
N ASP A 110 8.57 -4.47 16.38
CA ASP A 110 8.95 -4.55 14.97
C ASP A 110 7.69 -4.62 14.09
N VAL A 111 7.43 -3.53 13.38
CA VAL A 111 6.38 -3.40 12.36
C VAL A 111 6.99 -3.01 11.01
N SER A 112 8.27 -3.35 10.79
CA SER A 112 8.99 -3.10 9.55
C SER A 112 8.53 -4.03 8.42
N GLY A 113 8.81 -3.65 7.18
CA GLY A 113 8.33 -4.37 5.99
C GLY A 113 6.99 -3.83 5.50
N GLY A 114 6.27 -4.65 4.75
CA GLY A 114 5.00 -4.26 4.13
C GLY A 114 5.16 -3.35 2.93
N MET A 115 4.11 -2.63 2.60
CA MET A 115 4.07 -1.75 1.43
C MET A 115 3.47 -0.40 1.80
N HIS A 116 3.98 0.66 1.18
CA HIS A 116 3.37 1.98 1.21
C HIS A 116 2.01 1.94 0.53
N ASP A 117 1.10 2.82 0.93
CA ASP A 117 -0.25 2.88 0.35
C ASP A 117 -0.22 3.33 -1.12
N ALA A 118 0.53 4.39 -1.41
CA ALA A 118 0.64 4.97 -2.74
C ALA A 118 1.95 5.77 -2.90
N GLY A 119 1.85 7.05 -3.25
CA GLY A 119 3.00 7.98 -3.33
C GLY A 119 3.39 8.62 -2.01
N ASP A 120 2.61 8.44 -0.98
CA ASP A 120 2.93 8.68 0.42
C ASP A 120 3.40 7.38 1.09
N HIS A 121 3.97 7.48 2.29
CA HIS A 121 4.69 6.36 2.88
C HIS A 121 3.98 5.72 4.08
N VAL A 122 2.71 6.05 4.29
CA VAL A 122 1.88 5.34 5.27
C VAL A 122 1.66 3.90 4.83
N LYS A 123 1.67 2.99 5.78
CA LYS A 123 1.29 1.59 5.56
C LYS A 123 -0.11 1.38 6.11
N PHE A 124 -1.13 1.40 5.24
CA PHE A 124 -2.52 1.12 5.59
C PHE A 124 -2.85 -0.34 5.31
N CYS A 125 -3.15 -1.12 6.34
CA CYS A 125 -3.42 -2.54 6.16
C CYS A 125 -4.76 -2.83 5.46
N LEU A 126 -5.77 -1.95 5.54
CA LEU A 126 -7.05 -2.19 4.86
C LEU A 126 -6.90 -2.23 3.32
N PRO A 127 -6.40 -1.19 2.64
CA PRO A 127 -6.15 -1.25 1.19
C PRO A 127 -5.06 -2.28 0.85
N GLY A 128 -4.00 -2.39 1.68
CA GLY A 128 -2.93 -3.36 1.47
C GLY A 128 -3.42 -4.81 1.51
N SER A 129 -4.27 -5.18 2.46
CA SER A 129 -4.82 -6.54 2.54
C SER A 129 -5.79 -6.85 1.40
N TYR A 130 -6.54 -5.85 0.92
CA TYR A 130 -7.35 -5.99 -0.28
C TYR A 130 -6.48 -6.25 -1.51
N ALA A 131 -5.39 -5.49 -1.68
CA ALA A 131 -4.43 -5.69 -2.75
C ALA A 131 -3.80 -7.10 -2.70
N ALA A 132 -3.29 -7.53 -1.53
CA ALA A 132 -2.73 -8.86 -1.32
C ALA A 132 -3.74 -9.97 -1.66
N SER A 133 -4.98 -9.82 -1.20
CA SER A 133 -6.06 -10.80 -1.46
C SER A 133 -6.40 -10.88 -2.94
N THR A 134 -6.51 -9.75 -3.63
CA THR A 134 -6.82 -9.72 -5.07
C THR A 134 -5.69 -10.28 -5.93
N VAL A 135 -4.44 -9.95 -5.62
CA VAL A 135 -3.26 -10.51 -6.30
C VAL A 135 -3.18 -12.01 -6.05
N GLY A 136 -3.36 -12.44 -4.79
CA GLY A 136 -3.35 -13.86 -4.42
C GLY A 136 -4.48 -14.65 -5.08
N TRP A 137 -5.68 -14.09 -5.17
CA TRP A 137 -6.79 -14.70 -5.89
C TRP A 137 -6.48 -14.80 -7.39
N GLY A 138 -5.96 -13.72 -8.01
CA GLY A 138 -5.55 -13.75 -9.41
C GLY A 138 -4.50 -14.81 -9.69
N TYR A 139 -3.51 -14.95 -8.78
CA TYR A 139 -2.51 -16.02 -8.90
C TYR A 139 -3.11 -17.42 -8.72
N TYR A 140 -4.04 -17.60 -7.79
CA TYR A 140 -4.73 -18.87 -7.58
C TYR A 140 -5.52 -19.31 -8.82
N GLU A 141 -6.29 -18.39 -9.41
CA GLU A 141 -7.16 -18.68 -10.58
C GLU A 141 -6.36 -18.85 -11.89
N PHE A 142 -5.25 -18.12 -12.06
CA PHE A 142 -4.50 -18.04 -13.32
C PHE A 142 -3.04 -18.47 -13.19
N ARG A 143 -2.78 -19.46 -12.35
CA ARG A 143 -1.41 -19.93 -12.04
C ARG A 143 -0.60 -20.25 -13.28
N ASP A 144 -1.19 -20.95 -14.26
CA ASP A 144 -0.51 -21.33 -15.51
C ASP A 144 -0.13 -20.09 -16.33
N ALA A 145 -0.96 -19.04 -16.36
CA ALA A 145 -0.64 -17.80 -17.07
C ALA A 145 0.54 -17.06 -16.43
N TYR A 146 0.66 -17.09 -15.10
CA TYR A 146 1.85 -16.54 -14.41
C TYR A 146 3.10 -17.35 -14.72
N ALA A 147 3.01 -18.68 -14.77
CA ALA A 147 4.12 -19.55 -15.13
C ALA A 147 4.55 -19.35 -16.59
N ASP A 148 3.60 -19.37 -17.53
CA ASP A 148 3.86 -19.20 -18.97
C ASP A 148 4.44 -17.82 -19.30
N SER A 149 4.05 -16.78 -18.57
CA SER A 149 4.63 -15.44 -18.71
C SER A 149 5.95 -15.25 -17.97
N GLY A 150 6.43 -16.26 -17.23
CA GLY A 150 7.65 -16.19 -16.43
C GLY A 150 7.53 -15.30 -15.18
N GLN A 151 6.29 -15.01 -14.73
CA GLN A 151 6.04 -14.10 -13.60
C GLN A 151 5.65 -14.82 -12.30
N GLN A 152 5.70 -16.16 -12.27
CA GLN A 152 5.32 -16.93 -11.10
C GLN A 152 6.15 -16.54 -9.87
N TRP A 153 7.47 -16.57 -9.97
CA TRP A 153 8.35 -16.24 -8.85
C TRP A 153 8.13 -14.79 -8.37
N HIS A 154 7.83 -13.87 -9.30
CA HIS A 154 7.66 -12.46 -9.00
C HIS A 154 6.38 -12.21 -8.17
N VAL A 155 5.26 -12.83 -8.57
CA VAL A 155 4.02 -12.72 -7.80
C VAL A 155 4.13 -13.43 -6.45
N GLU A 156 4.82 -14.56 -6.39
CA GLU A 156 5.08 -15.26 -5.12
C GLU A 156 5.92 -14.41 -4.16
N ASP A 157 6.97 -13.74 -4.64
CA ASP A 157 7.79 -12.82 -3.85
C ASP A 157 6.96 -11.66 -3.28
N ILE A 158 6.09 -11.06 -4.11
CA ILE A 158 5.16 -10.00 -3.67
C ILE A 158 4.21 -10.52 -2.57
N LEU A 159 3.65 -11.72 -2.76
CA LEU A 159 2.72 -12.30 -1.78
C LEU A 159 3.42 -12.68 -0.48
N HIS A 160 4.66 -13.17 -0.54
CA HIS A 160 5.50 -13.38 0.65
C HIS A 160 5.75 -12.07 1.40
N TRP A 161 6.11 -10.99 0.68
CA TRP A 161 6.35 -9.69 1.28
C TRP A 161 5.13 -9.16 2.06
N PHE A 162 3.92 -9.31 1.50
CA PHE A 162 2.68 -8.97 2.19
C PHE A 162 2.43 -9.84 3.41
N ASN A 163 2.55 -11.16 3.26
CA ASN A 163 2.20 -12.11 4.31
C ASN A 163 3.17 -12.04 5.49
N ASP A 164 4.46 -11.92 5.23
CA ASP A 164 5.48 -11.79 6.27
C ASP A 164 5.24 -10.53 7.12
N TYR A 165 4.85 -9.42 6.46
CA TYR A 165 4.47 -8.21 7.16
C TYR A 165 3.22 -8.39 8.01
N TYR A 166 2.15 -8.97 7.48
CA TYR A 166 0.92 -9.16 8.23
C TYR A 166 1.11 -10.12 9.41
N LEU A 167 1.89 -11.17 9.25
CA LEU A 167 2.24 -12.08 10.35
C LEU A 167 3.02 -11.33 11.44
N LYS A 168 3.99 -10.51 11.06
CA LYS A 168 4.76 -9.66 11.99
C LYS A 168 3.85 -8.67 12.76
N CYS A 169 2.86 -8.09 12.07
CA CYS A 169 1.92 -7.14 12.66
C CYS A 169 0.82 -7.78 13.51
N THR A 170 0.73 -9.13 13.56
CA THR A 170 -0.31 -9.86 14.29
C THR A 170 0.27 -10.48 15.55
N TYR A 171 -0.28 -10.11 16.69
CA TYR A 171 0.10 -10.64 18.00
C TYR A 171 -0.95 -11.64 18.48
N PHE A 172 -0.52 -12.81 18.87
CA PHE A 172 -1.42 -13.89 19.32
C PHE A 172 -1.26 -14.12 20.83
N ASP A 173 -2.36 -14.44 21.49
CA ASP A 173 -2.35 -14.87 22.86
C ASP A 173 -1.89 -16.33 23.02
N GLU A 174 -1.86 -16.86 24.27
CA GLU A 174 -1.44 -18.22 24.59
C GLU A 174 -2.36 -19.30 23.99
N ASN A 175 -3.59 -18.94 23.60
CA ASN A 175 -4.57 -19.84 22.99
C ASN A 175 -4.46 -19.83 21.45
N GLY A 176 -3.68 -18.91 20.89
CA GLY A 176 -3.57 -18.69 19.44
C GLY A 176 -4.66 -17.75 18.90
N ASP A 177 -5.40 -17.07 19.77
CA ASP A 177 -6.35 -16.03 19.36
C ASP A 177 -5.61 -14.71 19.11
N VAL A 178 -6.11 -13.90 18.17
CA VAL A 178 -5.52 -12.59 17.87
C VAL A 178 -5.76 -11.64 19.05
N LEU A 179 -4.69 -11.26 19.71
CA LEU A 179 -4.69 -10.28 20.80
C LEU A 179 -4.70 -8.84 20.27
N ALA A 180 -3.86 -8.56 19.30
CA ALA A 180 -3.73 -7.25 18.70
C ALA A 180 -3.23 -7.37 17.24
N PHE A 181 -3.58 -6.39 16.41
CA PHE A 181 -3.13 -6.28 15.03
C PHE A 181 -2.76 -4.83 14.72
N CYS A 182 -1.52 -4.60 14.30
CA CYS A 182 -1.09 -3.29 13.85
C CYS A 182 -1.65 -3.02 12.46
N TYR A 183 -2.69 -2.16 12.37
CA TYR A 183 -3.39 -1.88 11.11
C TYR A 183 -2.84 -0.69 10.33
N GLN A 184 -1.99 0.13 10.95
CA GLN A 184 -1.36 1.29 10.30
C GLN A 184 0.00 1.57 10.91
N VAL A 185 0.98 1.91 10.06
CA VAL A 185 2.28 2.45 10.47
C VAL A 185 2.54 3.73 9.70
N GLY A 186 2.98 4.75 10.44
CA GLY A 186 3.12 6.12 9.94
C GLY A 186 1.90 6.99 10.25
N GLU A 187 2.10 8.30 10.32
CA GLU A 187 1.04 9.29 10.58
C GLU A 187 0.59 9.91 9.27
N GLY A 188 -0.71 9.73 8.95
CA GLY A 188 -1.28 10.11 7.66
C GLY A 188 -1.01 11.57 7.27
N ASN A 189 -1.20 12.51 8.21
CA ASN A 189 -0.98 13.93 7.92
C ASN A 189 0.50 14.29 7.73
N ILE A 190 1.40 13.57 8.36
CA ILE A 190 2.85 13.78 8.21
C ILE A 190 3.30 13.21 6.87
N ASP A 191 2.98 11.96 6.60
CA ASP A 191 3.42 11.25 5.41
C ASP A 191 2.77 11.81 4.13
N HIS A 192 1.50 12.21 4.15
CA HIS A 192 0.82 12.86 3.02
C HIS A 192 1.44 14.22 2.62
N ASN A 193 2.23 14.83 3.48
CA ASN A 193 2.95 16.07 3.17
C ASN A 193 4.37 15.84 2.66
N TYR A 194 4.81 14.57 2.58
CA TYR A 194 6.15 14.21 2.12
C TYR A 194 6.10 13.40 0.82
N TRP A 195 6.31 14.06 -0.32
CA TRP A 195 6.24 13.50 -1.67
C TRP A 195 7.62 13.41 -2.32
N ASN A 196 8.53 12.68 -1.69
CA ASN A 196 9.87 12.38 -2.20
C ASN A 196 10.12 10.87 -2.14
N ALA A 197 11.35 10.46 -2.53
CA ALA A 197 11.74 9.07 -2.40
C ALA A 197 11.68 8.61 -0.93
N PRO A 198 11.11 7.43 -0.65
CA PRO A 198 10.96 6.93 0.72
C PRO A 198 12.31 6.73 1.43
N GLU A 199 13.38 6.48 0.70
CA GLU A 199 14.75 6.37 1.20
C GLU A 199 15.28 7.68 1.84
N LEU A 200 14.65 8.81 1.53
CA LEU A 200 15.01 10.12 2.05
C LEU A 200 14.12 10.54 3.23
N GLN A 201 13.03 9.83 3.51
CA GLN A 201 12.18 10.09 4.67
C GLN A 201 12.74 9.35 5.89
N ASN A 202 13.39 10.08 6.78
CA ASN A 202 14.05 9.53 7.96
C ASN A 202 14.07 10.54 9.12
N GLU A 203 14.60 10.13 10.25
CA GLU A 203 14.66 10.92 11.50
C GLU A 203 15.33 12.29 11.39
N SER A 204 16.08 12.57 10.31
CA SER A 204 16.70 13.89 10.10
C SER A 204 15.69 14.97 9.69
N LEU A 205 14.49 14.58 9.29
CA LEU A 205 13.42 15.49 8.91
C LEU A 205 12.71 16.07 10.14
N LEU A 206 12.37 17.34 10.09
CA LEU A 206 11.76 18.07 11.21
C LEU A 206 10.41 17.48 11.66
N ASN A 207 9.65 16.90 10.73
CA ASN A 207 8.33 16.34 10.96
C ASN A 207 8.32 14.83 10.68
N PHE A 208 9.34 14.11 11.11
CA PHE A 208 9.39 12.67 10.99
C PHE A 208 8.73 12.01 12.19
N ALA A 209 7.73 11.17 11.94
CA ALA A 209 7.13 10.33 12.96
C ALA A 209 6.47 9.10 12.32
N ARG A 210 6.77 7.92 12.85
CA ARG A 210 6.29 6.63 12.38
C ARG A 210 5.60 5.85 13.51
N PRO A 211 4.46 6.33 14.03
CA PRO A 211 3.69 5.61 15.03
C PRO A 211 3.09 4.33 14.48
N ALA A 212 2.80 3.37 15.38
CA ALA A 212 2.04 2.17 15.05
C ALA A 212 0.64 2.23 15.69
N TYR A 213 -0.39 1.89 14.90
CA TYR A 213 -1.79 1.89 15.31
C TYR A 213 -2.34 0.46 15.32
N PHE A 214 -3.04 0.13 16.42
CA PHE A 214 -3.61 -1.19 16.72
C PHE A 214 -5.12 -1.15 16.84
#